data_f690d8392957694e4f2e52db12907d63
#
_entry.id   f690d8392957694e4f2e52db12907d63
#
_cell.length_a   1.000
_cell.length_b   1.000
_cell.length_c   1.000
_cell.angle_alpha   90.00
_cell.angle_beta   90.00
_cell.angle_gamma   90.00
#
_symmetry.space_group_name_H-M   'P 1'
#
loop_
_entity.id
_entity.type
_entity.pdbx_description
1 polymer ?
#
loop_
_entity_poly.entity_id
_entity_poly.type
_entity_poly.pdbx_seq_one_letter_code
_entity_poly.pdbx_strand_id
1 'polypeptide(L)'
;GLGWRWNPEFTMLEFYQAYTDYQGVMDLTQEIITQAAKDVNGTTKAKWGDQEIDWANWRRMTMREAIIHFWPEAARAKPEMSEFASTDGVRNLVTRFNQAHAHMAYDSNAPLGKTIASLFESVAEEHLTQPTIIYEFPTAVSPLSKQKPDEPDWTERFEIYAGQMEISNGFSELNDPEDQRRRFEAQLQERERGDEEAHQMDEDYIRALSYGMPPTGGVGVGVDRLCMLLTDSHTIRDVILFPLLRPEKSSTAEDAGEAQGKL
;
A
#
# COMPACT_ATOMS: atom_id res chain seq x y z
N GLY A 1 -3.51 8.55 -11.84
CA GLY A 1 -2.65 8.69 -12.99
C GLY A 1 -2.52 7.40 -13.80
N LEU A 2 -1.92 7.51 -14.98
CA LEU A 2 -1.56 6.35 -15.80
C LEU A 2 -0.08 6.04 -15.57
N GLY A 3 0.23 4.79 -15.25
CA GLY A 3 1.60 4.32 -15.03
C GLY A 3 1.76 2.85 -15.38
N TRP A 4 2.95 2.30 -15.23
CA TRP A 4 3.19 0.89 -15.51
C TRP A 4 2.42 -0.02 -14.52
N ARG A 5 2.19 0.43 -13.27
CA ARG A 5 1.45 -0.26 -12.20
C ARG A 5 0.09 0.38 -11.86
N TRP A 6 -0.35 1.41 -12.63
CA TRP A 6 -1.56 2.18 -12.37
C TRP A 6 -2.45 2.26 -13.60
N ASN A 7 -3.73 1.97 -13.43
CA ASN A 7 -4.77 2.18 -14.43
C ASN A 7 -6.02 2.72 -13.74
N PRO A 8 -6.80 3.61 -14.38
CA PRO A 8 -8.02 4.16 -13.77
C PRO A 8 -9.08 3.11 -13.43
N GLU A 9 -9.10 2.00 -14.16
CA GLU A 9 -9.95 0.84 -13.94
C GLU A 9 -9.05 -0.34 -13.63
N PHE A 10 -9.35 -1.10 -12.58
CA PHE A 10 -8.60 -2.26 -12.11
C PHE A 10 -9.53 -3.22 -11.35
N THR A 11 -9.09 -4.47 -11.20
CA THR A 11 -9.86 -5.51 -10.53
C THR A 11 -9.35 -5.72 -9.10
N MET A 12 -10.29 -5.67 -8.15
CA MET A 12 -10.05 -6.01 -6.75
C MET A 12 -10.83 -7.27 -6.37
N LEU A 13 -10.17 -8.16 -5.63
CA LEU A 13 -10.83 -9.19 -4.84
C LEU A 13 -10.94 -8.68 -3.40
N GLU A 14 -12.15 -8.65 -2.86
CA GLU A 14 -12.37 -8.30 -1.46
C GLU A 14 -13.08 -9.44 -0.74
N PHE A 15 -12.69 -9.67 0.50
CA PHE A 15 -13.43 -10.57 1.38
C PHE A 15 -13.35 -10.09 2.83
N TYR A 16 -14.39 -10.47 3.59
CA TYR A 16 -14.55 -10.11 4.99
C TYR A 16 -14.95 -11.36 5.77
N GLN A 17 -14.38 -11.50 6.96
CA GLN A 17 -14.69 -12.62 7.84
C GLN A 17 -15.06 -12.10 9.22
N ALA A 18 -16.27 -12.44 9.67
CA ALA A 18 -16.72 -12.13 11.03
C ALA A 18 -16.02 -13.02 12.07
N TYR A 19 -15.86 -12.49 13.27
CA TYR A 19 -15.24 -13.15 14.42
C TYR A 19 -13.78 -13.55 14.19
N THR A 20 -13.06 -12.73 13.42
CA THR A 20 -11.62 -12.80 13.25
C THR A 20 -11.02 -11.39 13.33
N ASP A 21 -9.71 -11.30 13.24
CA ASP A 21 -8.94 -10.06 13.24
C ASP A 21 -8.01 -10.00 11.99
N TYR A 22 -7.16 -8.98 11.95
CA TYR A 22 -6.19 -8.80 10.88
C TYR A 22 -5.21 -9.97 10.72
N GLN A 23 -4.88 -10.68 11.81
CA GLN A 23 -3.97 -11.84 11.75
C GLN A 23 -4.62 -13.00 11.02
N GLY A 24 -5.90 -13.29 11.33
CA GLY A 24 -6.64 -14.35 10.67
C GLY A 24 -6.81 -14.13 9.17
N VAL A 25 -7.16 -12.88 8.75
CA VAL A 25 -7.28 -12.56 7.31
C VAL A 25 -5.91 -12.44 6.63
N MET A 26 -4.86 -12.07 7.36
CA MET A 26 -3.47 -12.09 6.89
C MET A 26 -3.03 -13.51 6.53
N ASP A 27 -3.27 -14.48 7.42
CA ASP A 27 -2.95 -15.89 7.18
C ASP A 27 -3.70 -16.44 5.98
N LEU A 28 -5.01 -16.19 5.91
CA LEU A 28 -5.84 -16.64 4.78
C LEU A 28 -5.39 -16.01 3.46
N THR A 29 -5.06 -14.73 3.45
CA THR A 29 -4.57 -14.03 2.25
C THR A 29 -3.24 -14.62 1.77
N GLN A 30 -2.32 -14.89 2.68
CA GLN A 30 -1.07 -15.56 2.37
C GLN A 30 -1.31 -16.94 1.74
N GLU A 31 -2.25 -17.74 2.27
CA GLU A 31 -2.62 -19.04 1.72
C GLU A 31 -3.22 -18.93 0.33
N ILE A 32 -4.16 -17.99 0.12
CA ILE A 32 -4.80 -17.75 -1.18
C ILE A 32 -3.77 -17.39 -2.25
N ILE A 33 -2.86 -16.45 -1.97
CA ILE A 33 -1.83 -16.03 -2.93
C ILE A 33 -0.85 -17.16 -3.22
N THR A 34 -0.41 -17.89 -2.19
CA THR A 34 0.48 -19.04 -2.35
C THR A 34 -0.18 -20.14 -3.20
N GLN A 35 -1.47 -20.40 -2.98
CA GLN A 35 -2.21 -21.39 -3.76
C GLN A 35 -2.41 -20.93 -5.21
N ALA A 36 -2.75 -19.67 -5.42
CA ALA A 36 -2.87 -19.09 -6.77
C ALA A 36 -1.56 -19.22 -7.56
N ALA A 37 -0.40 -18.97 -6.94
CA ALA A 37 0.89 -19.18 -7.57
C ALA A 37 1.10 -20.64 -8.01
N LYS A 38 0.76 -21.59 -7.15
CA LYS A 38 0.83 -23.04 -7.49
C LYS A 38 -0.10 -23.43 -8.62
N ASP A 39 -1.34 -22.92 -8.61
CA ASP A 39 -2.34 -23.26 -9.60
C ASP A 39 -1.99 -22.69 -10.99
N VAL A 40 -1.44 -21.47 -11.04
CA VAL A 40 -1.05 -20.79 -12.28
C VAL A 40 0.26 -21.33 -12.84
N ASN A 41 1.28 -21.46 -11.99
CA ASN A 41 2.65 -21.75 -12.43
C ASN A 41 3.07 -23.21 -12.20
N GLY A 42 2.24 -24.03 -11.55
CA GLY A 42 2.60 -25.40 -11.13
C GLY A 42 3.63 -25.45 -10.01
N THR A 43 4.03 -24.29 -9.46
CA THR A 43 5.04 -24.13 -8.40
C THR A 43 4.78 -22.84 -7.62
N THR A 44 5.39 -22.71 -6.44
CA THR A 44 5.34 -21.46 -5.66
C THR A 44 6.24 -20.35 -6.21
N LYS A 45 7.02 -20.63 -7.23
CA LYS A 45 7.98 -19.70 -7.80
C LYS A 45 7.44 -19.04 -9.06
N ALA A 46 7.63 -17.75 -9.15
CA ALA A 46 7.26 -16.96 -10.31
C ALA A 46 8.47 -16.12 -10.78
N LYS A 47 8.67 -16.06 -12.09
CA LYS A 47 9.68 -15.16 -12.66
C LYS A 47 9.17 -13.73 -12.62
N TRP A 48 10.04 -12.79 -12.27
CA TRP A 48 9.79 -11.35 -12.33
C TRP A 48 11.04 -10.62 -12.81
N GLY A 49 11.09 -10.33 -14.10
CA GLY A 49 12.29 -9.79 -14.76
C GLY A 49 13.48 -10.72 -14.62
N ASP A 50 14.57 -10.22 -14.05
CA ASP A 50 15.79 -11.00 -13.78
C ASP A 50 15.76 -11.71 -12.41
N GLN A 51 14.65 -11.59 -11.66
CA GLN A 51 14.49 -12.16 -10.32
C GLN A 51 13.47 -13.30 -10.31
N GLU A 52 13.53 -14.13 -9.27
CA GLU A 52 12.53 -15.13 -8.94
C GLU A 52 11.84 -14.73 -7.63
N ILE A 53 10.51 -14.66 -7.64
CA ILE A 53 9.69 -14.48 -6.45
C ILE A 53 9.27 -15.86 -5.95
N ASP A 54 9.56 -16.18 -4.69
CA ASP A 54 9.17 -17.45 -4.07
C ASP A 54 8.03 -17.27 -3.06
N TRP A 55 6.82 -17.58 -3.47
CA TRP A 55 5.59 -17.49 -2.67
C TRP A 55 5.49 -18.56 -1.57
N ALA A 56 6.52 -19.39 -1.37
CA ALA A 56 6.64 -20.26 -0.19
C ALA A 56 7.40 -19.57 0.96
N ASN A 57 8.20 -18.53 0.66
CA ASN A 57 9.09 -17.86 1.60
C ASN A 57 8.58 -16.46 1.97
N TRP A 58 7.60 -16.40 2.84
CA TRP A 58 7.01 -15.16 3.33
C TRP A 58 7.81 -14.56 4.46
N ARG A 59 7.94 -13.23 4.45
CA ARG A 59 8.41 -12.44 5.59
C ARG A 59 7.27 -11.70 6.22
N ARG A 60 7.34 -11.47 7.53
CA ARG A 60 6.42 -10.61 8.27
C ARG A 60 7.22 -9.67 9.14
N MET A 61 6.97 -8.38 9.01
CA MET A 61 7.63 -7.33 9.79
C MET A 61 6.62 -6.23 10.12
N THR A 62 6.71 -5.64 11.30
CA THR A 62 6.04 -4.38 11.55
C THR A 62 6.65 -3.28 10.66
N MET A 63 5.90 -2.21 10.41
CA MET A 63 6.43 -1.06 9.66
C MET A 63 7.71 -0.51 10.28
N ARG A 64 7.77 -0.43 11.61
CA ARG A 64 8.96 0.01 12.36
C ARG A 64 10.16 -0.92 12.14
N GLU A 65 9.93 -2.22 12.24
CA GLU A 65 10.98 -3.23 11.98
C GLU A 65 11.48 -3.17 10.54
N ALA A 66 10.61 -2.93 9.56
CA ALA A 66 11.00 -2.78 8.16
C ALA A 66 11.90 -1.55 7.96
N ILE A 67 11.56 -0.40 8.55
CA ILE A 67 12.41 0.78 8.51
C ILE A 67 13.80 0.49 9.12
N ILE A 68 13.84 -0.19 10.27
CA ILE A 68 15.10 -0.55 10.92
C ILE A 68 15.90 -1.55 10.07
N HIS A 69 15.22 -2.55 9.49
CA HIS A 69 15.86 -3.60 8.70
C HIS A 69 16.52 -3.05 7.43
N PHE A 70 15.82 -2.20 6.69
CA PHE A 70 16.28 -1.64 5.44
C PHE A 70 16.98 -0.28 5.58
N TRP A 71 17.28 0.14 6.81
CA TRP A 71 17.94 1.41 7.05
C TRP A 71 19.28 1.49 6.29
N PRO A 72 19.49 2.55 5.48
CA PRO A 72 20.68 2.67 4.66
C PRO A 72 21.95 2.81 5.51
N GLU A 73 23.00 2.06 5.17
CA GLU A 73 24.29 2.15 5.88
C GLU A 73 24.88 3.57 5.85
N ALA A 74 24.68 4.29 4.75
CA ALA A 74 25.12 5.68 4.60
C ALA A 74 24.47 6.64 5.60
N ALA A 75 23.27 6.33 6.11
CA ALA A 75 22.56 7.13 7.12
C ALA A 75 23.07 6.88 8.56
N ARG A 76 24.20 6.22 8.70
CA ARG A 76 24.88 5.91 9.97
C ARG A 76 24.06 5.00 10.90
N ALA A 77 23.96 5.36 12.22
CA ALA A 77 23.35 4.49 13.21
C ALA A 77 21.92 4.06 12.81
N LYS A 78 21.64 2.75 12.91
CA LYS A 78 20.30 2.20 12.71
C LYS A 78 19.32 2.83 13.70
N PRO A 79 18.03 3.01 13.31
CA PRO A 79 16.99 3.44 14.23
C PRO A 79 16.82 2.47 15.39
N GLU A 80 16.47 3.03 16.56
CA GLU A 80 15.97 2.26 17.68
C GLU A 80 14.45 2.35 17.75
N MET A 81 13.79 1.32 18.27
CA MET A 81 12.33 1.26 18.35
C MET A 81 11.74 2.45 19.13
N SER A 82 12.43 2.93 20.15
CA SER A 82 12.06 4.07 20.98
C SER A 82 11.99 5.40 20.22
N GLU A 83 12.74 5.55 19.12
CA GLU A 83 12.76 6.80 18.32
C GLU A 83 11.43 7.03 17.58
N PHE A 84 10.66 5.99 17.33
CA PHE A 84 9.33 6.10 16.68
C PHE A 84 8.23 6.61 17.63
N ALA A 85 8.49 6.69 18.92
CA ALA A 85 7.51 7.10 19.93
C ALA A 85 7.44 8.62 20.15
N SER A 86 8.29 9.42 19.49
CA SER A 86 8.32 10.87 19.72
C SER A 86 8.61 11.65 18.43
N THR A 87 8.07 12.87 18.38
CA THR A 87 8.31 13.80 17.27
C THR A 87 9.79 14.08 17.07
N ASP A 88 10.55 14.27 18.16
CA ASP A 88 11.99 14.55 18.07
C ASP A 88 12.76 13.32 17.58
N GLY A 89 12.39 12.12 18.01
CA GLY A 89 12.96 10.86 17.51
C GLY A 89 12.77 10.73 16.00
N VAL A 90 11.53 10.83 15.52
CA VAL A 90 11.22 10.71 14.09
C VAL A 90 11.87 11.83 13.27
N ARG A 91 11.90 13.07 13.78
CA ARG A 91 12.63 14.17 13.13
C ARG A 91 14.12 13.86 12.97
N ASN A 92 14.74 13.25 13.98
CA ASN A 92 16.14 12.83 13.92
C ASN A 92 16.34 11.71 12.89
N LEU A 93 15.41 10.75 12.77
CA LEU A 93 15.43 9.71 11.73
C LEU A 93 15.40 10.33 10.34
N VAL A 94 14.44 11.21 10.07
CA VAL A 94 14.33 11.92 8.77
C VAL A 94 15.60 12.73 8.48
N THR A 95 16.15 13.41 9.48
CA THR A 95 17.39 14.19 9.32
C THR A 95 18.57 13.29 8.94
N ARG A 96 18.74 12.15 9.62
CA ARG A 96 19.80 11.18 9.32
C ARG A 96 19.63 10.58 7.92
N PHE A 97 18.39 10.23 7.55
CA PHE A 97 18.08 9.72 6.21
C PHE A 97 18.43 10.74 5.12
N ASN A 98 17.97 11.99 5.27
CA ASN A 98 18.22 13.06 4.31
C ASN A 98 19.69 13.47 4.16
N GLN A 99 20.52 13.22 5.18
CA GLN A 99 21.97 13.43 5.07
C GLN A 99 22.67 12.39 4.16
N ALA A 100 22.07 11.23 3.99
CA ALA A 100 22.65 10.11 3.25
C ALA A 100 22.02 9.90 1.86
N HIS A 101 20.78 10.35 1.65
CA HIS A 101 19.96 10.10 0.46
C HIS A 101 19.24 11.35 -0.02
N ALA A 102 18.55 11.24 -1.17
CA ALA A 102 17.72 12.31 -1.71
C ALA A 102 16.60 12.70 -0.73
N HIS A 103 16.29 13.97 -0.67
CA HIS A 103 15.39 14.56 0.32
C HIS A 103 14.01 13.92 0.35
N MET A 104 13.69 13.29 1.47
CA MET A 104 12.33 13.12 1.92
C MET A 104 11.82 14.47 2.46
N ALA A 105 10.67 14.93 1.98
CA ALA A 105 10.04 16.12 2.52
C ALA A 105 9.61 15.87 3.98
N TYR A 106 9.89 16.82 4.86
CA TYR A 106 9.44 16.79 6.26
C TYR A 106 8.52 17.96 6.53
N ASP A 107 7.26 17.66 6.82
CA ASP A 107 6.31 18.67 7.32
C ASP A 107 6.20 18.53 8.84
N SER A 108 6.64 19.58 9.55
CA SER A 108 6.57 19.64 11.02
C SER A 108 5.14 19.71 11.57
N ASN A 109 4.16 20.03 10.73
CA ASN A 109 2.75 20.14 11.10
C ASN A 109 1.97 18.85 10.79
N ALA A 110 2.57 17.92 10.03
CA ALA A 110 1.95 16.64 9.74
C ALA A 110 1.87 15.77 11.01
N PRO A 111 0.83 14.96 11.17
CA PRO A 111 0.78 13.93 12.20
C PRO A 111 2.01 13.02 12.15
N LEU A 112 2.55 12.67 13.32
CA LEU A 112 3.76 11.85 13.44
C LEU A 112 3.68 10.57 12.60
N GLY A 113 2.52 9.90 12.62
CA GLY A 113 2.29 8.67 11.87
C GLY A 113 2.40 8.84 10.35
N LYS A 114 2.03 10.01 9.79
CA LYS A 114 2.23 10.29 8.36
C LYS A 114 3.72 10.37 8.02
N THR A 115 4.51 11.02 8.85
CA THR A 115 5.96 11.10 8.65
C THR A 115 6.61 9.72 8.72
N ILE A 116 6.16 8.85 9.66
CA ILE A 116 6.66 7.48 9.76
C ILE A 116 6.30 6.65 8.51
N ALA A 117 5.07 6.78 8.00
CA ALA A 117 4.65 6.10 6.77
C ALA A 117 5.50 6.55 5.56
N SER A 118 5.71 7.86 5.37
CA SER A 118 6.58 8.39 4.31
C SER A 118 8.04 7.96 4.47
N LEU A 119 8.52 7.79 5.71
CA LEU A 119 9.85 7.26 5.97
C LEU A 119 9.92 5.77 5.57
N PHE A 120 8.88 4.98 5.87
CA PHE A 120 8.79 3.59 5.42
C PHE A 120 8.83 3.48 3.89
N GLU A 121 8.01 4.24 3.18
CA GLU A 121 8.00 4.28 1.71
C GLU A 121 9.39 4.59 1.15
N SER A 122 10.08 5.59 1.73
CA SER A 122 11.39 6.03 1.28
C SER A 122 12.53 5.06 1.61
N VAL A 123 12.42 4.30 2.70
CA VAL A 123 13.50 3.43 3.22
C VAL A 123 13.30 1.97 2.80
N ALA A 124 12.07 1.47 2.79
CA ALA A 124 11.82 0.03 2.76
C ALA A 124 11.14 -0.46 1.47
N GLU A 125 10.21 0.31 0.89
CA GLU A 125 9.33 -0.18 -0.20
C GLU A 125 10.13 -0.72 -1.39
N GLU A 126 11.17 -0.02 -1.83
CA GLU A 126 12.00 -0.44 -2.98
C GLU A 126 12.76 -1.76 -2.75
N HIS A 127 12.88 -2.20 -1.51
CA HIS A 127 13.57 -3.45 -1.13
C HIS A 127 12.61 -4.64 -0.98
N LEU A 128 11.28 -4.42 -1.05
CA LEU A 128 10.26 -5.44 -0.87
C LEU A 128 10.01 -6.25 -2.15
N THR A 129 11.04 -6.96 -2.61
CA THR A 129 10.99 -7.76 -3.83
C THR A 129 10.39 -9.15 -3.61
N GLN A 130 10.67 -9.78 -2.47
CA GLN A 130 10.11 -11.07 -2.07
C GLN A 130 8.80 -10.87 -1.29
N PRO A 131 7.91 -11.87 -1.25
CA PRO A 131 6.63 -11.76 -0.55
C PRO A 131 6.81 -11.36 0.90
N THR A 132 6.39 -10.15 1.22
CA THR A 132 6.56 -9.56 2.55
C THR A 132 5.26 -8.94 3.02
N ILE A 133 4.85 -9.27 4.24
CA ILE A 133 3.73 -8.67 4.93
C ILE A 133 4.28 -7.61 5.87
N ILE A 134 3.90 -6.37 5.65
CA ILE A 134 4.16 -5.25 6.55
C ILE A 134 2.90 -5.01 7.37
N TYR A 135 3.01 -4.98 8.68
CA TYR A 135 1.85 -4.80 9.55
C TYR A 135 2.11 -3.74 10.65
N GLU A 136 1.06 -3.36 11.36
CA GLU A 136 1.07 -2.25 12.30
C GLU A 136 1.39 -0.91 11.62
N PHE A 137 0.39 -0.41 10.90
CA PHE A 137 0.43 0.91 10.27
C PHE A 137 0.00 1.99 11.27
N PRO A 138 0.52 3.22 11.16
CA PRO A 138 0.09 4.33 12.02
C PRO A 138 -1.41 4.63 11.86
N THR A 139 -2.07 4.95 12.98
CA THR A 139 -3.49 5.34 12.99
C THR A 139 -3.77 6.55 12.10
N ALA A 140 -2.82 7.48 12.01
CA ALA A 140 -2.95 8.69 11.19
C ALA A 140 -3.13 8.43 9.69
N VAL A 141 -2.68 7.27 9.19
CA VAL A 141 -2.82 6.84 7.78
C VAL A 141 -3.77 5.65 7.61
N SER A 142 -4.55 5.31 8.65
CA SER A 142 -5.39 4.10 8.69
C SER A 142 -6.77 4.41 9.29
N PRO A 143 -7.56 5.32 8.68
CA PRO A 143 -8.78 5.85 9.29
C PRO A 143 -9.92 4.81 9.44
N LEU A 144 -9.88 3.71 8.71
CA LEU A 144 -10.91 2.64 8.74
C LEU A 144 -10.49 1.42 9.58
N SER A 145 -9.23 1.40 10.03
CA SER A 145 -8.67 0.26 10.74
C SER A 145 -8.81 0.40 12.26
N LYS A 146 -9.04 -0.71 12.94
CA LYS A 146 -9.08 -0.75 14.39
C LYS A 146 -7.70 -0.46 14.98
N GLN A 147 -7.66 0.34 16.05
CA GLN A 147 -6.42 0.60 16.79
C GLN A 147 -5.99 -0.64 17.59
N LYS A 148 -4.68 -0.78 17.78
CA LYS A 148 -4.14 -1.74 18.73
C LYS A 148 -4.52 -1.29 20.16
N PRO A 149 -4.99 -2.20 21.01
CA PRO A 149 -5.41 -1.83 22.38
C PRO A 149 -4.28 -1.24 23.25
N ASP A 150 -3.08 -1.76 23.07
CA ASP A 150 -1.88 -1.44 23.88
C ASP A 150 -1.06 -0.29 23.29
N GLU A 151 -1.21 -0.03 21.98
CA GLU A 151 -0.47 1.01 21.24
C GLU A 151 -1.44 1.76 20.32
N PRO A 152 -2.28 2.67 20.83
CA PRO A 152 -3.35 3.31 20.05
C PRO A 152 -2.88 4.22 18.91
N ASP A 153 -1.61 4.58 18.84
CA ASP A 153 -1.02 5.26 17.69
C ASP A 153 -0.81 4.33 16.49
N TRP A 154 -1.00 3.02 16.68
CA TRP A 154 -0.85 1.97 15.69
C TRP A 154 -2.15 1.20 15.51
N THR A 155 -2.34 0.66 14.29
CA THR A 155 -3.55 -0.09 13.92
C THR A 155 -3.26 -1.56 13.67
N GLU A 156 -4.30 -2.36 13.76
CA GLU A 156 -4.37 -3.74 13.33
C GLU A 156 -4.57 -3.80 11.80
N ARG A 157 -3.57 -3.31 11.05
CA ARG A 157 -3.54 -3.24 9.58
C ARG A 157 -2.28 -3.88 9.04
N PHE A 158 -2.40 -4.48 7.88
CA PHE A 158 -1.27 -5.00 7.12
C PHE A 158 -1.40 -4.67 5.63
N GLU A 159 -0.28 -4.64 4.96
CA GLU A 159 -0.17 -4.64 3.51
C GLU A 159 0.79 -5.73 3.05
N ILE A 160 0.54 -6.29 1.88
CA ILE A 160 1.39 -7.31 1.27
C ILE A 160 2.12 -6.69 0.10
N TYR A 161 3.43 -6.89 0.08
CA TYR A 161 4.33 -6.41 -0.96
C TYR A 161 5.04 -7.58 -1.63
N ALA A 162 5.22 -7.50 -2.95
CA ALA A 162 6.13 -8.31 -3.73
C ALA A 162 6.49 -7.55 -5.02
N GLY A 163 7.68 -7.81 -5.57
CA GLY A 163 8.12 -7.13 -6.79
C GLY A 163 8.15 -5.61 -6.68
N GLN A 164 8.38 -5.07 -5.47
CA GLN A 164 8.36 -3.63 -5.16
C GLN A 164 6.98 -2.97 -5.36
N MET A 165 5.92 -3.75 -5.23
CA MET A 165 4.53 -3.28 -5.34
C MET A 165 3.70 -3.77 -4.16
N GLU A 166 2.85 -2.91 -3.62
CA GLU A 166 1.72 -3.32 -2.80
C GLU A 166 0.72 -4.09 -3.66
N ILE A 167 0.34 -5.29 -3.19
CA ILE A 167 -0.61 -6.18 -3.87
C ILE A 167 -1.87 -6.45 -3.05
N SER A 168 -1.84 -6.16 -1.76
CA SER A 168 -2.98 -6.39 -0.86
C SER A 168 -2.92 -5.46 0.34
N ASN A 169 -4.09 -5.09 0.85
CA ASN A 169 -4.26 -4.30 2.06
C ASN A 169 -5.41 -4.90 2.88
N GLY A 170 -5.18 -5.11 4.16
CA GLY A 170 -6.20 -5.69 5.04
C GLY A 170 -6.05 -5.22 6.47
N PHE A 171 -7.12 -5.33 7.25
CA PHE A 171 -7.15 -4.86 8.64
C PHE A 171 -8.29 -5.48 9.44
N SER A 172 -8.19 -5.35 10.77
CA SER A 172 -9.36 -5.47 11.62
C SER A 172 -10.24 -4.25 11.40
N GLU A 173 -11.49 -4.48 10.99
CA GLU A 173 -12.44 -3.41 10.69
C GLU A 173 -12.76 -2.59 11.94
N LEU A 174 -12.71 -1.27 11.83
CA LEU A 174 -13.20 -0.40 12.88
C LEU A 174 -14.73 -0.52 12.94
N ASN A 175 -15.24 -1.06 14.04
CA ASN A 175 -16.66 -1.37 14.22
C ASN A 175 -17.36 -0.49 15.28
N ASP A 176 -16.70 0.56 15.76
CA ASP A 176 -17.27 1.58 16.64
C ASP A 176 -17.68 2.81 15.81
N PRO A 177 -18.99 3.10 15.68
CA PRO A 177 -19.46 4.22 14.85
C PRO A 177 -19.04 5.60 15.40
N GLU A 178 -18.89 5.74 16.72
CA GLU A 178 -18.47 7.01 17.31
C GLU A 178 -16.97 7.27 17.05
N ASP A 179 -16.14 6.25 17.17
CA ASP A 179 -14.73 6.35 16.81
C ASP A 179 -14.55 6.61 15.30
N GLN A 180 -15.30 5.91 14.46
CA GLN A 180 -15.26 6.13 13.01
C GLN A 180 -15.66 7.57 12.65
N ARG A 181 -16.67 8.14 13.29
CA ARG A 181 -17.06 9.55 13.09
C ARG A 181 -15.91 10.49 13.45
N ARG A 182 -15.29 10.31 14.62
CA ARG A 182 -14.14 11.14 15.04
C ARG A 182 -12.98 11.08 14.03
N ARG A 183 -12.73 9.91 13.45
CA ARG A 183 -11.66 9.76 12.44
C ARG A 183 -12.00 10.44 11.13
N PHE A 184 -13.24 10.35 10.66
CA PHE A 184 -13.68 11.12 9.49
C PHE A 184 -13.61 12.63 9.73
N GLU A 185 -13.97 13.10 10.90
CA GLU A 185 -13.82 14.52 11.27
C GLU A 185 -12.35 14.96 11.26
N ALA A 186 -11.43 14.13 11.75
CA ALA A 186 -10.00 14.40 11.67
C ALA A 186 -9.49 14.42 10.21
N GLN A 187 -9.97 13.50 9.37
CA GLN A 187 -9.64 13.49 7.93
C GLN A 187 -10.14 14.74 7.21
N LEU A 188 -11.32 15.27 7.54
CA LEU A 188 -11.82 16.53 6.98
C LEU A 188 -10.88 17.71 7.30
N GLN A 189 -10.35 17.78 8.52
CA GLN A 189 -9.38 18.82 8.89
C GLN A 189 -8.07 18.71 8.08
N GLU A 190 -7.60 17.47 7.82
CA GLU A 190 -6.42 17.27 6.97
C GLU A 190 -6.71 17.67 5.51
N ARG A 191 -7.90 17.38 5.00
CA ARG A 191 -8.34 17.79 3.66
C ARG A 191 -8.40 19.33 3.52
N GLU A 192 -8.87 20.03 4.53
CA GLU A 192 -8.85 21.52 4.57
C GLU A 192 -7.42 22.08 4.57
N ARG A 193 -6.45 21.31 5.05
CA ARG A 193 -5.02 21.64 5.00
C ARG A 193 -4.35 21.28 3.67
N GLY A 194 -5.10 20.70 2.73
CA GLY A 194 -4.62 20.38 1.38
C GLY A 194 -4.29 18.91 1.11
N ASP A 195 -4.65 18.00 2.02
CA ASP A 195 -4.54 16.56 1.79
C ASP A 195 -5.70 16.07 0.89
N GLU A 196 -5.44 15.90 -0.40
CA GLU A 196 -6.44 15.47 -1.38
C GLU A 196 -6.84 13.98 -1.22
N GLU A 197 -6.02 13.17 -0.54
CA GLU A 197 -6.28 11.76 -0.28
C GLU A 197 -7.12 11.52 0.97
N ALA A 198 -7.31 12.57 1.81
CA ALA A 198 -8.09 12.46 3.03
C ALA A 198 -9.58 12.14 2.74
N HIS A 199 -10.15 11.24 3.53
CA HIS A 199 -11.54 10.81 3.41
C HIS A 199 -12.53 11.94 3.66
N GLN A 200 -13.67 11.86 2.98
CA GLN A 200 -14.83 12.69 3.24
C GLN A 200 -15.70 12.07 4.35
N MET A 201 -16.57 12.89 4.97
CA MET A 201 -17.60 12.38 5.86
C MET A 201 -18.60 11.53 5.08
N ASP A 202 -18.85 10.32 5.55
CA ASP A 202 -19.88 9.43 5.03
C ASP A 202 -20.87 9.10 6.15
N GLU A 203 -21.97 9.88 6.21
CA GLU A 203 -23.02 9.72 7.21
C GLU A 203 -23.81 8.42 7.00
N ASP A 204 -23.93 7.93 5.77
CA ASP A 204 -24.61 6.66 5.50
C ASP A 204 -23.78 5.48 5.98
N TYR A 205 -22.46 5.55 5.83
CA TYR A 205 -21.55 4.56 6.39
C TYR A 205 -21.63 4.52 7.93
N ILE A 206 -21.56 5.68 8.60
CA ILE A 206 -21.69 5.77 10.06
C ILE A 206 -23.04 5.21 10.52
N ARG A 207 -24.13 5.56 9.82
CA ARG A 207 -25.47 5.05 10.12
C ARG A 207 -25.54 3.53 9.95
N ALA A 208 -24.98 2.98 8.88
CA ALA A 208 -24.93 1.54 8.66
C ALA A 208 -24.16 0.84 9.77
N LEU A 209 -22.99 1.38 10.16
CA LEU A 209 -22.15 0.84 11.23
C LEU A 209 -22.87 0.83 12.60
N SER A 210 -23.75 1.82 12.83
CA SER A 210 -24.54 1.94 14.07
C SER A 210 -25.57 0.81 14.28
N TYR A 211 -25.92 0.05 13.24
CA TYR A 211 -26.74 -1.15 13.37
C TYR A 211 -26.00 -2.32 14.02
N GLY A 212 -24.70 -2.22 14.10
CA GLY A 212 -23.80 -3.20 14.71
C GLY A 212 -23.06 -4.05 13.67
N MET A 213 -21.76 -4.12 13.86
CA MET A 213 -20.87 -5.00 13.11
C MET A 213 -20.05 -5.85 14.09
N PRO A 214 -20.03 -7.19 13.98
CA PRO A 214 -19.18 -8.03 14.83
C PRO A 214 -17.70 -7.69 14.59
N PRO A 215 -16.78 -8.11 15.47
CA PRO A 215 -15.36 -8.12 15.15
C PRO A 215 -15.15 -8.79 13.80
N THR A 216 -14.50 -8.08 12.86
CA THR A 216 -14.38 -8.52 11.47
C THR A 216 -12.98 -8.17 10.96
N GLY A 217 -12.35 -9.12 10.28
CA GLY A 217 -11.17 -8.86 9.46
C GLY A 217 -11.59 -8.72 7.99
N GLY A 218 -11.09 -7.68 7.33
CA GLY A 218 -11.32 -7.43 5.90
C GLY A 218 -10.01 -7.32 5.13
N VAL A 219 -10.04 -7.66 3.84
CA VAL A 219 -8.88 -7.55 2.97
C VAL A 219 -9.28 -7.31 1.54
N GLY A 220 -8.49 -6.47 0.85
CA GLY A 220 -8.52 -6.27 -0.58
C GLY A 220 -7.23 -6.79 -1.23
N VAL A 221 -7.36 -7.50 -2.35
CA VAL A 221 -6.24 -7.99 -3.16
C VAL A 221 -6.33 -7.41 -4.56
N GLY A 222 -5.30 -6.72 -5.01
CA GLY A 222 -5.18 -6.21 -6.37
C GLY A 222 -4.91 -7.33 -7.36
N VAL A 223 -5.96 -7.84 -8.01
CA VAL A 223 -5.87 -9.01 -8.91
C VAL A 223 -4.93 -8.73 -10.08
N ASP A 224 -4.99 -7.53 -10.67
CA ASP A 224 -4.14 -7.19 -11.80
C ASP A 224 -2.66 -7.20 -11.42
N ARG A 225 -2.29 -6.60 -10.27
CA ARG A 225 -0.90 -6.62 -9.78
C ARG A 225 -0.43 -8.04 -9.45
N LEU A 226 -1.29 -8.86 -8.86
CA LEU A 226 -0.96 -10.28 -8.61
C LEU A 226 -0.75 -11.03 -9.94
N CYS A 227 -1.62 -10.80 -10.94
CA CYS A 227 -1.44 -11.37 -12.28
C CYS A 227 -0.12 -10.93 -12.92
N MET A 228 0.26 -9.65 -12.81
CA MET A 228 1.55 -9.17 -13.30
C MET A 228 2.71 -9.97 -12.73
N LEU A 229 2.72 -10.18 -11.41
CA LEU A 229 3.80 -10.91 -10.72
C LEU A 229 3.82 -12.41 -11.05
N LEU A 230 2.66 -13.03 -11.28
CA LEU A 230 2.57 -14.45 -11.60
C LEU A 230 2.88 -14.75 -13.08
N THR A 231 2.78 -13.78 -13.97
CA THR A 231 2.93 -13.94 -15.43
C THR A 231 4.13 -13.21 -16.03
N ASP A 232 5.00 -12.61 -15.20
CA ASP A 232 6.14 -11.78 -15.64
C ASP A 232 5.72 -10.61 -16.54
N SER A 233 4.53 -10.02 -16.26
CA SER A 233 3.99 -8.90 -17.04
C SER A 233 4.36 -7.57 -16.38
N HIS A 234 5.22 -6.78 -17.01
CA HIS A 234 5.80 -5.57 -16.42
C HIS A 234 4.94 -4.31 -16.57
N THR A 235 3.75 -4.42 -17.15
CA THR A 235 2.79 -3.32 -17.18
C THR A 235 1.38 -3.82 -16.93
N ILE A 236 0.63 -3.10 -16.13
CA ILE A 236 -0.76 -3.42 -15.79
C ILE A 236 -1.66 -3.54 -17.04
N ARG A 237 -1.29 -2.87 -18.14
CA ARG A 237 -2.01 -2.93 -19.42
C ARG A 237 -1.94 -4.30 -20.08
N ASP A 238 -0.92 -5.09 -19.76
CA ASP A 238 -0.75 -6.43 -20.36
C ASP A 238 -1.66 -7.46 -19.69
N VAL A 239 -2.20 -7.16 -18.52
CA VAL A 239 -3.10 -8.06 -17.76
C VAL A 239 -4.55 -7.59 -17.73
N ILE A 240 -4.84 -6.38 -18.19
CA ILE A 240 -6.20 -5.84 -18.33
C ILE A 240 -6.70 -6.09 -19.75
N LEU A 241 -7.91 -6.66 -19.90
CA LEU A 241 -8.47 -7.00 -21.22
C LEU A 241 -8.70 -5.78 -22.11
N PHE A 242 -9.12 -4.65 -21.53
CA PHE A 242 -9.42 -3.41 -22.27
C PHE A 242 -8.75 -2.21 -21.59
N PRO A 243 -7.40 -2.10 -21.68
CA PRO A 243 -6.69 -0.99 -21.04
C PRO A 243 -7.00 0.33 -21.75
N LEU A 244 -6.96 1.43 -20.98
CA LEU A 244 -7.08 2.76 -21.55
C LEU A 244 -5.85 3.07 -22.42
N LEU A 245 -6.08 3.21 -23.71
CA LEU A 245 -5.04 3.56 -24.69
C LEU A 245 -5.09 5.05 -25.01
N ARG A 246 -3.97 5.60 -25.50
CA ARG A 246 -3.96 6.95 -26.06
C ARG A 246 -4.78 6.94 -27.35
N PRO A 247 -5.61 7.98 -27.61
CA PRO A 247 -6.26 8.12 -28.90
C PRO A 247 -5.22 8.06 -30.02
N GLU A 248 -5.52 7.30 -31.06
CA GLU A 248 -4.72 7.36 -32.29
C GLU A 248 -4.79 8.78 -32.85
N LYS A 249 -3.62 9.33 -33.25
CA LYS A 249 -3.64 10.58 -34.00
C LYS A 249 -4.38 10.28 -35.31
N SER A 250 -5.52 10.93 -35.52
CA SER A 250 -6.13 10.91 -36.85
C SER A 250 -5.10 11.45 -37.83
N SER A 251 -4.64 10.63 -38.76
CA SER A 251 -3.87 11.12 -39.91
C SER A 251 -4.82 12.01 -40.69
N THR A 252 -4.67 13.32 -40.57
CA THR A 252 -5.36 14.27 -41.45
C THR A 252 -4.77 14.10 -42.83
N ALA A 253 -5.62 14.23 -43.85
CA ALA A 253 -5.22 14.07 -45.27
C ALA A 253 -4.06 15.01 -45.69
N GLU A 254 -3.64 15.95 -44.85
CA GLU A 254 -2.50 16.84 -45.03
C GLU A 254 -1.14 16.14 -44.85
N ASP A 255 -1.05 15.12 -43.93
CA ASP A 255 0.20 14.37 -43.76
C ASP A 255 0.52 13.41 -44.91
N ALA A 256 -0.50 13.06 -45.73
CA ALA A 256 -0.31 12.22 -46.92
C ALA A 256 0.25 13.01 -48.14
N GLY A 257 0.16 14.36 -48.13
CA GLY A 257 0.62 15.22 -49.19
C GLY A 257 2.12 15.51 -49.19
N GLU A 258 2.77 15.49 -48.02
CA GLU A 258 4.22 15.76 -47.91
C GLU A 258 5.12 14.57 -48.28
N ALA A 259 4.59 13.35 -48.26
CA ALA A 259 5.36 12.15 -48.63
C ALA A 259 5.53 11.96 -50.16
N GLN A 260 4.74 12.64 -50.98
CA GLN A 260 4.83 12.56 -52.48
C GLN A 260 5.66 13.65 -53.13
N GLY A 261 6.22 14.58 -52.39
CA GLY A 261 7.02 15.71 -52.92
C GLY A 261 8.53 15.52 -52.88
N LYS A 262 9.05 14.34 -52.58
CA LYS A 262 10.49 14.01 -52.63
C LYS A 262 10.71 12.70 -53.39
N LEU A 263 10.65 12.81 -54.68
CA LEU A 263 11.29 11.93 -55.68
C LEU A 263 12.09 12.78 -56.64
#